data_2a94bea0c053433d91bf08d6ffcb7089
#
_entry.id   2a94bea0c053433d91bf08d6ffcb7089
#
_cell.length_a   1.000
_cell.length_b   1.000
_cell.length_c   1.000
_cell.angle_alpha   90.00
_cell.angle_beta   90.00
_cell.angle_gamma   90.00
#
_symmetry.space_group_name_H-M   'P 1'
#
loop_
_entity.id
_entity.type
_entity.pdbx_description
1 polymer ?
#
loop_
_entity_poly.entity_id
_entity_poly.type
_entity_poly.pdbx_seq_one_letter_code
_entity_poly.pdbx_strand_id
1 'polypeptide(L)'
;MNKTVILVVMAAMLCSKGVLGAEQTKSFTGDEMVVTATKTLNSISDTGGSSVTVITSEEIRNSGKQSVEEVIKGTAGIDVASNGGIGTHSGVFLRGADEKNTLLLIDGVPANDPSDANRAPNFSNLMLDNIDRIEIVRGTVSFLYGSNASAGVINIITKKGTSNPESYAGIEGGSYGTYKLYAGTGGQQGILNYAIGISRMKTDGFSAVDENNKFINPAGKTFEKDGYDNTTFSGNLGIKLNEHISLETILRYTKSNVGYDGYPLVDQPGHYLDSEQLSSRLALKMNYKPLVSTLYYTVMDQDRNYLDSGAVSSKYNGHRYDIGWQGDLTATENNTVSVGLNYQYENMLAESFGYYASQLDSGIGSTSVFLQDQWHLGALKLVAGARYEDHEQFGSKTTYRVAPSYTINDTVLKFSYGSGFRAPSLYELYSPYGNTKLIAETSAGWDAGFEQKVSDRLKFGATYFRMDFDNRIDFDLSTYTYAQVAGITKTLGVESFVEWKPVDPFLLALNYTYTSTEDPLGSELVRRPKNKVGLTGTRKLSSKVKLSTNMQWVGTRQDNGVEEKQRGQLPSYFLLNVTGSYQLADKVELYGRVDNVFNNYYEEAWGYATPGRSAYAGIKVTF
;
A
#
# COMPACT_ATOMS: atom_id res chain seq x y z
N MET A 1 22.23 -3.31 17.80
CA MET A 1 21.92 -4.61 17.16
C MET A 1 22.87 -5.67 17.68
N ASN A 2 22.37 -6.63 18.43
CA ASN A 2 23.21 -7.65 19.10
C ASN A 2 23.91 -8.56 18.08
N LYS A 3 25.21 -8.83 18.31
CA LYS A 3 26.06 -9.70 17.47
C LYS A 3 25.46 -11.10 17.18
N THR A 4 24.48 -11.52 17.97
CA THR A 4 23.77 -12.82 17.84
C THR A 4 22.88 -12.92 16.60
N VAL A 5 22.26 -11.82 16.13
CA VAL A 5 21.38 -11.82 14.96
C VAL A 5 22.18 -11.98 13.65
N ILE A 6 23.40 -11.44 13.60
CA ILE A 6 24.30 -11.58 12.44
C ILE A 6 24.78 -13.02 12.27
N LEU A 7 25.00 -13.74 13.36
CA LEU A 7 25.46 -15.15 13.33
C LEU A 7 24.37 -16.12 12.83
N VAL A 8 23.09 -15.88 13.13
CA VAL A 8 21.98 -16.72 12.67
C VAL A 8 21.76 -16.59 11.17
N VAL A 9 21.91 -15.38 10.61
CA VAL A 9 21.79 -15.15 9.16
C VAL A 9 22.97 -15.78 8.40
N MET A 10 24.19 -15.71 8.94
CA MET A 10 25.36 -16.38 8.33
C MET A 10 25.29 -17.91 8.39
N ALA A 11 24.72 -18.49 9.44
CA ALA A 11 24.55 -19.95 9.56
C ALA A 11 23.52 -20.51 8.58
N ALA A 12 22.44 -19.77 8.28
CA ALA A 12 21.44 -20.16 7.28
C ALA A 12 22.00 -20.15 5.83
N MET A 13 22.97 -19.28 5.53
CA MET A 13 23.62 -19.21 4.22
C MET A 13 24.61 -20.35 3.93
N LEU A 14 25.09 -21.06 4.96
CA LEU A 14 26.09 -22.13 4.82
C LEU A 14 25.49 -23.53 4.65
N CYS A 15 24.19 -23.73 4.84
CA CYS A 15 23.54 -25.04 4.80
C CYS A 15 22.94 -25.47 3.46
N SER A 16 23.04 -24.67 2.39
CA SER A 16 22.50 -25.04 1.07
C SER A 16 23.52 -25.81 0.22
N LYS A 17 23.75 -27.09 0.52
CA LYS A 17 24.38 -28.02 -0.43
C LYS A 17 23.29 -28.66 -1.30
N GLY A 18 23.43 -28.49 -2.62
CA GLY A 18 22.44 -28.82 -3.62
C GLY A 18 22.04 -30.30 -3.69
N VAL A 19 20.79 -30.49 -4.06
CA VAL A 19 20.28 -31.72 -4.68
C VAL A 19 19.75 -31.33 -6.05
N LEU A 20 20.37 -31.88 -7.10
CA LEU A 20 19.94 -31.80 -8.49
C LEU A 20 18.71 -32.71 -8.67
N GLY A 21 17.63 -32.16 -9.19
CA GLY A 21 16.44 -32.88 -9.60
C GLY A 21 15.28 -31.93 -9.86
N ALA A 22 15.27 -31.30 -11.05
CA ALA A 22 14.19 -30.42 -11.46
C ALA A 22 13.12 -31.21 -12.21
N GLU A 23 11.94 -31.38 -11.61
CA GLU A 23 10.70 -31.50 -12.37
C GLU A 23 10.11 -30.10 -12.56
N GLN A 24 10.01 -29.67 -13.83
CA GLN A 24 9.33 -28.43 -14.21
C GLN A 24 7.84 -28.54 -13.89
N THR A 25 7.41 -27.94 -12.81
CA THR A 25 6.00 -27.62 -12.61
C THR A 25 5.62 -26.54 -13.61
N LYS A 26 4.59 -26.83 -14.43
CA LYS A 26 4.01 -25.92 -15.42
C LYS A 26 3.80 -24.55 -14.83
N SER A 27 4.41 -23.54 -15.43
CA SER A 27 4.06 -22.15 -15.18
C SER A 27 2.59 -21.95 -15.55
N PHE A 28 1.77 -21.62 -14.58
CA PHE A 28 0.40 -21.20 -14.82
C PHE A 28 0.44 -19.87 -15.60
N THR A 29 0.19 -19.91 -16.88
CA THR A 29 -0.35 -18.78 -17.64
C THR A 29 -1.87 -18.71 -17.38
N GLY A 30 -2.25 -18.58 -16.13
CA GLY A 30 -3.62 -18.43 -15.65
C GLY A 30 -3.82 -17.03 -15.09
N ASP A 31 -5.06 -16.62 -14.88
CA ASP A 31 -5.42 -15.39 -14.18
C ASP A 31 -4.63 -15.26 -12.89
N GLU A 32 -4.16 -14.04 -12.59
CA GLU A 32 -3.44 -13.74 -11.35
C GLU A 32 -4.31 -14.07 -10.13
N MET A 33 -3.68 -14.70 -9.13
CA MET A 33 -4.37 -15.09 -7.90
C MET A 33 -4.36 -13.94 -6.90
N VAL A 34 -5.52 -13.67 -6.31
CA VAL A 34 -5.75 -12.60 -5.34
C VAL A 34 -6.48 -13.14 -4.11
N VAL A 35 -6.15 -12.60 -2.95
CA VAL A 35 -6.82 -12.95 -1.68
C VAL A 35 -7.60 -11.76 -1.11
N THR A 36 -7.20 -10.54 -1.40
CA THR A 36 -7.73 -9.33 -0.76
C THR A 36 -9.20 -9.04 -1.10
N ALA A 37 -9.64 -9.37 -2.31
CA ALA A 37 -11.00 -9.06 -2.74
C ALA A 37 -12.10 -9.88 -2.02
N THR A 38 -11.76 -11.09 -1.55
CA THR A 38 -12.73 -12.04 -0.99
C THR A 38 -12.26 -12.72 0.29
N LYS A 39 -11.08 -12.38 0.81
CA LYS A 39 -10.39 -13.10 1.90
C LYS A 39 -10.14 -14.59 1.65
N THR A 40 -10.43 -15.07 0.45
CA THR A 40 -10.15 -16.42 -0.04
C THR A 40 -9.25 -16.33 -1.27
N LEU A 41 -8.40 -17.34 -1.49
CA LEU A 41 -7.51 -17.34 -2.65
C LEU A 41 -8.33 -17.66 -3.91
N ASN A 42 -8.52 -16.68 -4.76
CA ASN A 42 -9.28 -16.77 -6.01
C ASN A 42 -8.47 -16.23 -7.18
N SER A 43 -8.86 -16.54 -8.41
CA SER A 43 -8.38 -15.78 -9.58
C SER A 43 -9.05 -14.41 -9.61
N ILE A 44 -8.43 -13.42 -10.25
CA ILE A 44 -9.04 -12.08 -10.42
C ILE A 44 -10.40 -12.21 -11.11
N SER A 45 -10.52 -13.10 -12.08
CA SER A 45 -11.79 -13.36 -12.80
C SER A 45 -12.92 -13.85 -11.89
N ASP A 46 -12.60 -14.42 -10.72
CA ASP A 46 -13.57 -14.98 -9.76
C ASP A 46 -13.95 -14.01 -8.64
N THR A 47 -13.42 -12.78 -8.64
CA THR A 47 -13.75 -11.76 -7.63
C THR A 47 -15.07 -11.03 -7.90
N GLY A 48 -15.90 -11.55 -8.82
CA GLY A 48 -17.14 -10.90 -9.23
C GLY A 48 -16.89 -9.54 -9.88
N GLY A 49 -17.74 -8.56 -9.57
CA GLY A 49 -17.65 -7.19 -10.08
C GLY A 49 -16.59 -6.31 -9.40
N SER A 50 -15.71 -6.86 -8.56
CA SER A 50 -14.70 -6.07 -7.85
C SER A 50 -13.66 -5.47 -8.80
N SER A 51 -13.29 -4.19 -8.58
CA SER A 51 -12.19 -3.52 -9.27
C SER A 51 -10.87 -3.86 -8.60
N VAL A 52 -10.13 -4.82 -9.13
CA VAL A 52 -8.88 -5.34 -8.56
C VAL A 52 -7.71 -5.07 -9.48
N THR A 53 -6.57 -4.70 -8.91
CA THR A 53 -5.26 -4.67 -9.59
C THR A 53 -4.27 -5.47 -8.77
N VAL A 54 -3.48 -6.30 -9.44
CA VAL A 54 -2.33 -6.98 -8.87
C VAL A 54 -1.09 -6.44 -9.56
N ILE A 55 -0.12 -5.98 -8.78
CA ILE A 55 1.21 -5.60 -9.27
C ILE A 55 2.14 -6.72 -8.87
N THR A 56 2.60 -7.47 -9.86
CA THR A 56 3.42 -8.68 -9.68
C THR A 56 4.86 -8.36 -9.30
N SER A 57 5.59 -9.33 -8.76
CA SER A 57 7.02 -9.19 -8.48
C SER A 57 7.85 -8.88 -9.73
N GLU A 58 7.40 -9.30 -10.92
CA GLU A 58 8.06 -8.96 -12.17
C GLU A 58 7.83 -7.48 -12.53
N GLU A 59 6.62 -6.97 -12.41
CA GLU A 59 6.30 -5.55 -12.63
C GLU A 59 7.01 -4.65 -11.61
N ILE A 60 7.06 -5.05 -10.34
CA ILE A 60 7.84 -4.36 -9.30
C ILE A 60 9.32 -4.24 -9.73
N ARG A 61 9.95 -5.35 -10.13
CA ARG A 61 11.35 -5.31 -10.60
C ARG A 61 11.53 -4.45 -11.85
N ASN A 62 10.60 -4.54 -12.81
CA ASN A 62 10.65 -3.79 -14.05
C ASN A 62 10.47 -2.29 -13.86
N SER A 63 9.75 -1.88 -12.80
CA SER A 63 9.56 -0.47 -12.46
C SER A 63 10.87 0.21 -12.05
N GLY A 64 11.82 -0.55 -11.48
CA GLY A 64 13.06 -0.02 -10.91
C GLY A 64 12.85 0.84 -9.66
N LYS A 65 11.66 0.87 -9.09
CA LYS A 65 11.33 1.68 -7.93
C LYS A 65 11.85 1.08 -6.63
N GLN A 66 11.92 1.89 -5.56
CA GLN A 66 12.50 1.51 -4.27
C GLN A 66 11.44 1.25 -3.19
N SER A 67 10.32 1.98 -3.25
CA SER A 67 9.27 1.93 -2.25
C SER A 67 7.93 1.50 -2.87
N VAL A 68 7.03 1.02 -2.01
CA VAL A 68 5.66 0.65 -2.40
C VAL A 68 4.91 1.84 -2.96
N GLU A 69 5.04 3.02 -2.33
CA GLU A 69 4.34 4.24 -2.77
C GLU A 69 4.73 4.64 -4.20
N GLU A 70 6.01 4.55 -4.55
CA GLU A 70 6.48 4.85 -5.90
C GLU A 70 5.91 3.89 -6.95
N VAL A 71 5.72 2.62 -6.60
CA VAL A 71 5.14 1.61 -7.49
C VAL A 71 3.65 1.85 -7.69
N ILE A 72 2.90 2.01 -6.59
CA ILE A 72 1.44 2.20 -6.68
C ILE A 72 1.05 3.53 -7.31
N LYS A 73 1.91 4.55 -7.24
CA LYS A 73 1.73 5.86 -7.88
C LYS A 73 1.47 5.77 -9.39
N GLY A 74 2.01 4.75 -10.07
CA GLY A 74 1.75 4.47 -11.48
C GLY A 74 0.39 3.84 -11.78
N THR A 75 -0.38 3.44 -10.76
CA THR A 75 -1.62 2.67 -10.91
C THR A 75 -2.83 3.60 -11.14
N ALA A 76 -3.78 3.14 -11.95
CA ALA A 76 -5.04 3.86 -12.15
C ALA A 76 -5.80 4.01 -10.82
N GLY A 77 -6.44 5.17 -10.63
CA GLY A 77 -7.24 5.46 -9.44
C GLY A 77 -6.46 5.66 -8.14
N ILE A 78 -5.13 5.77 -8.18
CA ILE A 78 -4.30 6.07 -7.02
C ILE A 78 -3.52 7.36 -7.27
N ASP A 79 -3.65 8.32 -6.38
CA ASP A 79 -2.83 9.53 -6.36
C ASP A 79 -1.97 9.51 -5.10
N VAL A 80 -0.76 10.04 -5.21
CA VAL A 80 0.20 10.12 -4.12
C VAL A 80 0.71 11.55 -4.05
N ALA A 81 0.78 12.11 -2.86
CA ALA A 81 1.40 13.40 -2.60
C ALA A 81 2.39 13.26 -1.43
N SER A 82 3.67 13.41 -1.74
CA SER A 82 4.76 13.32 -0.77
C SER A 82 5.13 14.71 -0.24
N ASN A 83 5.49 14.77 1.03
CA ASN A 83 5.99 15.97 1.70
C ASN A 83 7.53 15.99 1.69
N GLY A 84 8.15 15.68 0.55
CA GLY A 84 9.61 15.70 0.39
C GLY A 84 10.20 14.42 -0.17
N GLY A 85 11.40 14.06 0.28
CA GLY A 85 12.15 12.89 -0.16
C GLY A 85 11.59 11.56 0.35
N ILE A 86 12.28 10.46 0.01
CA ILE A 86 11.92 9.13 0.49
C ILE A 86 11.95 9.07 2.02
N GLY A 87 10.96 8.42 2.63
CA GLY A 87 10.83 8.31 4.08
C GLY A 87 9.97 9.40 4.72
N THR A 88 9.72 10.53 4.04
CA THR A 88 8.82 11.57 4.52
C THR A 88 7.36 11.15 4.36
N HIS A 89 6.45 11.82 5.07
CA HIS A 89 5.02 11.51 5.00
C HIS A 89 4.48 11.63 3.56
N SER A 90 3.69 10.64 3.15
CA SER A 90 3.06 10.59 1.83
C SER A 90 1.59 10.20 1.96
N GLY A 91 0.70 11.09 1.52
CA GLY A 91 -0.73 10.82 1.42
C GLY A 91 -1.02 9.97 0.19
N VAL A 92 -1.73 8.85 0.36
CA VAL A 92 -2.21 7.97 -0.72
C VAL A 92 -3.72 8.07 -0.83
N PHE A 93 -4.20 8.55 -1.96
CA PHE A 93 -5.61 8.85 -2.24
C PHE A 93 -6.17 7.86 -3.25
N LEU A 94 -7.03 6.98 -2.79
CA LEU A 94 -7.67 5.97 -3.63
C LEU A 94 -8.98 6.51 -4.20
N ARG A 95 -9.07 6.65 -5.53
CA ARG A 95 -10.22 7.26 -6.24
C ARG A 95 -10.61 8.64 -5.70
N GLY A 96 -9.62 9.43 -5.29
CA GLY A 96 -9.81 10.78 -4.75
C GLY A 96 -10.31 10.86 -3.31
N ALA A 97 -10.60 9.74 -2.65
CA ALA A 97 -10.97 9.69 -1.22
C ALA A 97 -9.80 10.14 -0.33
N ASP A 98 -10.11 10.53 0.91
CA ASP A 98 -9.06 10.84 1.89
C ASP A 98 -8.25 9.59 2.24
N GLU A 99 -6.96 9.76 2.55
CA GLU A 99 -6.03 8.67 2.88
C GLU A 99 -6.54 7.78 4.03
N LYS A 100 -7.19 8.38 5.04
CA LYS A 100 -7.80 7.68 6.18
C LYS A 100 -8.90 6.68 5.82
N ASN A 101 -9.43 6.75 4.59
CA ASN A 101 -10.45 5.83 4.06
C ASN A 101 -9.86 4.62 3.33
N THR A 102 -8.53 4.50 3.28
CA THR A 102 -7.80 3.37 2.69
C THR A 102 -7.20 2.51 3.79
N LEU A 103 -7.48 1.21 3.74
CA LEU A 103 -6.84 0.24 4.63
C LEU A 103 -5.57 -0.31 3.99
N LEU A 104 -4.46 -0.22 4.70
CA LEU A 104 -3.22 -0.88 4.35
C LEU A 104 -3.11 -2.21 5.10
N LEU A 105 -2.78 -3.27 4.38
CA LEU A 105 -2.47 -4.57 4.94
C LEU A 105 -1.05 -4.98 4.56
N ILE A 106 -0.37 -5.70 5.45
CA ILE A 106 0.87 -6.43 5.16
C ILE A 106 0.60 -7.89 5.49
N ASP A 107 0.50 -8.74 4.46
CA ASP A 107 0.12 -10.16 4.60
C ASP A 107 -1.19 -10.36 5.40
N GLY A 108 -2.13 -9.41 5.24
CA GLY A 108 -3.40 -9.41 5.95
C GLY A 108 -3.36 -8.85 7.38
N VAL A 109 -2.22 -8.35 7.85
CA VAL A 109 -2.09 -7.60 9.11
C VAL A 109 -2.45 -6.13 8.84
N PRO A 110 -3.45 -5.54 9.51
CA PRO A 110 -3.73 -4.11 9.41
C PRO A 110 -2.51 -3.27 9.83
N ALA A 111 -2.09 -2.35 8.97
CA ALA A 111 -0.89 -1.54 9.14
C ALA A 111 -1.17 -0.02 9.19
N ASN A 112 -2.43 0.37 9.33
CA ASN A 112 -2.78 1.75 9.68
C ASN A 112 -2.39 2.02 11.13
N ASP A 113 -1.66 3.09 11.38
CA ASP A 113 -1.12 3.44 12.70
C ASP A 113 -2.22 3.97 13.64
N PRO A 114 -2.53 3.31 14.76
CA PRO A 114 -3.52 3.81 15.73
C PRO A 114 -3.14 5.14 16.38
N SER A 115 -1.84 5.46 16.41
CA SER A 115 -1.34 6.73 16.98
C SER A 115 -1.24 7.87 15.97
N ASP A 116 -1.57 7.62 14.69
CA ASP A 116 -1.69 8.67 13.70
C ASP A 116 -2.97 9.50 13.92
N ALA A 117 -2.89 10.79 13.64
CA ALA A 117 -3.99 11.71 13.87
C ALA A 117 -5.30 11.27 13.21
N ASN A 118 -5.24 10.75 12.00
CA ASN A 118 -6.39 10.30 11.22
C ASN A 118 -6.46 8.77 11.10
N ARG A 119 -5.55 8.03 11.74
CA ARG A 119 -5.34 6.59 11.52
C ARG A 119 -5.10 6.28 10.04
N ALA A 120 -4.38 7.18 9.35
CA ALA A 120 -4.04 7.00 7.95
C ALA A 120 -2.95 5.92 7.78
N PRO A 121 -2.90 5.25 6.61
CA PRO A 121 -1.83 4.31 6.31
C PRO A 121 -0.52 5.04 6.04
N ASN A 122 0.57 4.56 6.60
CA ASN A 122 1.90 5.09 6.33
C ASN A 122 2.65 4.23 5.31
N PHE A 123 2.87 4.74 4.12
CA PHE A 123 3.60 4.06 3.04
C PHE A 123 5.09 4.40 3.00
N SER A 124 5.54 5.45 3.71
CA SER A 124 6.88 6.03 3.57
C SER A 124 8.03 5.04 3.87
N ASN A 125 7.79 4.06 4.75
CA ASN A 125 8.79 3.09 5.19
C ASN A 125 8.64 1.70 4.55
N LEU A 126 7.78 1.56 3.52
CA LEU A 126 7.51 0.29 2.85
C LEU A 126 8.46 0.06 1.68
N MET A 127 9.65 -0.51 1.97
CA MET A 127 10.60 -0.92 0.95
C MET A 127 10.11 -2.18 0.21
N LEU A 128 10.48 -2.32 -1.06
CA LEU A 128 10.02 -3.39 -1.97
C LEU A 128 10.72 -4.74 -1.78
N ASP A 129 11.70 -4.82 -0.88
CA ASP A 129 12.45 -6.04 -0.67
C ASP A 129 11.57 -7.13 -0.05
N ASN A 130 11.69 -8.34 -0.57
CA ASN A 130 10.89 -9.51 -0.16
C ASN A 130 9.37 -9.40 -0.42
N ILE A 131 8.93 -8.48 -1.29
CA ILE A 131 7.52 -8.41 -1.74
C ILE A 131 7.33 -9.35 -2.93
N ASP A 132 6.25 -10.15 -2.88
CA ASP A 132 5.80 -11.01 -3.96
C ASP A 132 4.87 -10.25 -4.92
N ARG A 133 3.88 -9.55 -4.35
CA ARG A 133 2.93 -8.74 -5.12
C ARG A 133 2.24 -7.71 -4.24
N ILE A 134 1.60 -6.74 -4.87
CA ILE A 134 0.73 -5.74 -4.23
C ILE A 134 -0.67 -5.94 -4.81
N GLU A 135 -1.64 -6.20 -3.95
CA GLU A 135 -3.05 -6.35 -4.31
C GLU A 135 -3.81 -5.07 -3.93
N ILE A 136 -4.53 -4.48 -4.88
CA ILE A 136 -5.28 -3.24 -4.70
C ILE A 136 -6.74 -3.52 -5.05
N VAL A 137 -7.62 -3.40 -4.07
CA VAL A 137 -9.07 -3.51 -4.24
C VAL A 137 -9.69 -2.14 -4.06
N ARG A 138 -10.34 -1.63 -5.09
CA ARG A 138 -10.96 -0.30 -5.10
C ARG A 138 -12.44 -0.39 -4.81
N GLY A 139 -12.97 0.69 -4.25
CA GLY A 139 -14.35 0.79 -3.80
C GLY A 139 -14.55 0.23 -2.40
N THR A 140 -15.75 0.36 -1.88
CA THR A 140 -16.09 0.05 -0.49
C THR A 140 -16.00 -1.45 -0.21
N VAL A 141 -15.08 -1.87 0.65
CA VAL A 141 -14.90 -3.26 1.09
C VAL A 141 -14.95 -3.42 2.62
N SER A 142 -15.58 -2.47 3.30
CA SER A 142 -15.75 -2.50 4.76
C SER A 142 -16.51 -3.73 5.25
N PHE A 143 -17.31 -4.37 4.41
CA PHE A 143 -18.01 -5.61 4.77
C PHE A 143 -17.04 -6.78 5.10
N LEU A 144 -15.81 -6.77 4.59
CA LEU A 144 -14.78 -7.76 4.92
C LEU A 144 -13.81 -7.27 6.01
N TYR A 145 -13.44 -6.00 5.93
CA TYR A 145 -12.31 -5.47 6.67
C TYR A 145 -12.69 -4.48 7.78
N GLY A 146 -13.97 -4.05 7.86
CA GLY A 146 -14.45 -3.11 8.87
C GLY A 146 -14.04 -1.66 8.56
N SER A 147 -13.78 -0.91 9.62
CA SER A 147 -13.40 0.50 9.56
C SER A 147 -12.15 0.74 8.69
N ASN A 148 -12.04 1.93 8.09
CA ASN A 148 -10.96 2.39 7.19
C ASN A 148 -10.93 1.76 5.78
N ALA A 149 -11.74 0.73 5.47
CA ALA A 149 -11.82 0.15 4.13
C ALA A 149 -12.96 0.76 3.28
N SER A 150 -13.25 2.05 3.48
CA SER A 150 -14.35 2.76 2.82
C SER A 150 -14.05 3.13 1.36
N ALA A 151 -12.79 3.41 1.02
CA ALA A 151 -12.34 3.67 -0.34
C ALA A 151 -11.69 2.45 -1.00
N GLY A 152 -11.14 1.55 -0.19
CA GLY A 152 -10.52 0.32 -0.65
C GLY A 152 -9.45 -0.22 0.29
N VAL A 153 -8.74 -1.23 -0.21
CA VAL A 153 -7.67 -1.92 0.51
C VAL A 153 -6.45 -2.06 -0.38
N ILE A 154 -5.28 -1.78 0.16
CA ILE A 154 -3.99 -2.08 -0.45
C ILE A 154 -3.30 -3.13 0.43
N ASN A 155 -3.02 -4.31 -0.12
CA ASN A 155 -2.41 -5.42 0.61
C ASN A 155 -1.05 -5.77 0.01
N ILE A 156 -0.02 -5.66 0.82
CA ILE A 156 1.35 -6.03 0.49
C ILE A 156 1.54 -7.50 0.83
N ILE A 157 1.78 -8.34 -0.16
CA ILE A 157 2.01 -9.77 0.04
C ILE A 157 3.51 -10.04 -0.06
N THR A 158 4.08 -10.63 0.98
CA THR A 158 5.50 -11.02 1.00
C THR A 158 5.72 -12.39 0.36
N LYS A 159 6.96 -12.64 -0.06
CA LYS A 159 7.36 -13.92 -0.64
C LYS A 159 7.16 -15.07 0.33
N LYS A 160 6.78 -16.22 -0.22
CA LYS A 160 6.76 -17.51 0.46
C LYS A 160 7.85 -18.42 -0.12
N GLY A 161 8.30 -19.38 0.65
CA GLY A 161 9.22 -20.38 0.15
C GLY A 161 8.59 -21.22 -0.96
N THR A 162 9.40 -21.63 -1.92
CA THR A 162 8.99 -22.51 -3.02
C THR A 162 9.75 -23.82 -2.96
N SER A 163 9.31 -24.82 -3.72
CA SER A 163 10.03 -26.10 -3.86
C SER A 163 11.44 -25.95 -4.41
N ASN A 164 11.71 -24.85 -5.13
CA ASN A 164 13.03 -24.48 -5.64
C ASN A 164 13.65 -23.44 -4.70
N PRO A 165 14.54 -23.82 -3.77
CA PRO A 165 15.19 -22.87 -2.87
C PRO A 165 16.01 -21.84 -3.66
N GLU A 166 15.86 -20.58 -3.31
CA GLU A 166 16.62 -19.48 -3.89
C GLU A 166 17.18 -18.59 -2.79
N SER A 167 18.45 -18.25 -2.91
CA SER A 167 19.09 -17.22 -2.08
C SER A 167 19.62 -16.13 -2.99
N TYR A 168 19.55 -14.88 -2.55
CA TYR A 168 20.04 -13.74 -3.32
C TYR A 168 20.66 -12.70 -2.40
N ALA A 169 21.59 -11.92 -2.97
CA ALA A 169 22.11 -10.71 -2.35
C ALA A 169 22.35 -9.66 -3.43
N GLY A 170 22.29 -8.39 -3.06
CA GLY A 170 22.55 -7.30 -3.99
C GLY A 170 22.96 -6.02 -3.30
N ILE A 171 23.56 -5.15 -4.12
CA ILE A 171 23.95 -3.79 -3.75
C ILE A 171 23.52 -2.85 -4.87
N GLU A 172 23.07 -1.66 -4.49
CA GLU A 172 22.76 -0.55 -5.40
C GLU A 172 23.34 0.73 -4.85
N GLY A 173 23.76 1.63 -5.74
CA GLY A 173 24.20 2.97 -5.39
C GLY A 173 23.83 3.98 -6.47
N GLY A 174 23.77 5.27 -6.11
CA GLY A 174 23.40 6.30 -7.08
C GLY A 174 23.26 7.70 -6.53
N SER A 175 22.44 8.49 -7.18
CA SER A 175 22.17 9.90 -6.87
C SER A 175 21.79 10.11 -5.41
N TYR A 176 21.97 11.34 -4.92
CA TYR A 176 21.68 11.75 -3.54
C TYR A 176 22.48 10.99 -2.47
N GLY A 177 23.68 10.47 -2.79
CA GLY A 177 24.44 9.65 -1.86
C GLY A 177 23.76 8.34 -1.47
N THR A 178 22.83 7.85 -2.30
CA THR A 178 22.03 6.65 -2.01
C THR A 178 22.87 5.39 -2.14
N TYR A 179 22.76 4.51 -1.14
CA TYR A 179 23.17 3.12 -1.25
C TYR A 179 22.12 2.18 -0.62
N LYS A 180 22.01 1.00 -1.18
CA LYS A 180 21.11 -0.04 -0.70
C LYS A 180 21.80 -1.39 -0.71
N LEU A 181 21.65 -2.12 0.39
CA LEU A 181 22.10 -3.50 0.55
C LEU A 181 20.88 -4.37 0.84
N TYR A 182 20.76 -5.51 0.19
CA TYR A 182 19.67 -6.43 0.44
C TYR A 182 20.12 -7.89 0.24
N ALA A 183 19.51 -8.77 1.01
CA ALA A 183 19.70 -10.20 0.89
C ALA A 183 18.44 -10.95 1.31
N GLY A 184 18.26 -12.13 0.77
CA GLY A 184 17.14 -12.98 1.17
C GLY A 184 17.36 -14.44 0.76
N THR A 185 16.57 -15.30 1.39
CA THR A 185 16.54 -16.73 1.10
C THR A 185 15.13 -17.25 1.28
N GLY A 186 14.75 -18.21 0.47
CA GLY A 186 13.45 -18.88 0.59
C GLY A 186 13.49 -20.27 0.02
N GLY A 187 12.66 -21.16 0.56
CA GLY A 187 12.59 -22.54 0.11
C GLY A 187 11.58 -23.36 0.88
N GLN A 188 11.42 -24.60 0.46
CA GLN A 188 10.65 -25.61 1.17
C GLN A 188 11.51 -26.84 1.41
N GLN A 189 11.55 -27.29 2.65
CA GLN A 189 12.29 -28.49 3.05
C GLN A 189 11.44 -29.34 4.00
N GLY A 190 11.01 -30.49 3.52
CA GLY A 190 10.10 -31.35 4.27
C GLY A 190 8.80 -30.63 4.64
N ILE A 191 8.54 -30.52 5.94
CA ILE A 191 7.35 -29.84 6.48
C ILE A 191 7.50 -28.32 6.58
N LEU A 192 8.71 -27.79 6.42
CA LEU A 192 9.04 -26.37 6.60
C LEU A 192 9.00 -25.64 5.26
N ASN A 193 8.28 -24.53 5.19
CA ASN A 193 8.33 -23.50 4.15
C ASN A 193 8.86 -22.21 4.78
N TYR A 194 9.80 -21.55 4.14
CA TYR A 194 10.37 -20.32 4.67
C TYR A 194 10.75 -19.32 3.57
N ALA A 195 10.60 -18.04 3.88
CA ALA A 195 11.18 -16.94 3.11
C ALA A 195 11.62 -15.85 4.10
N ILE A 196 12.88 -15.43 4.01
CA ILE A 196 13.49 -14.47 4.92
C ILE A 196 14.22 -13.44 4.07
N GLY A 197 14.08 -12.16 4.42
CA GLY A 197 14.77 -11.07 3.74
C GLY A 197 15.19 -9.98 4.71
N ILE A 198 16.30 -9.33 4.39
CA ILE A 198 16.80 -8.15 5.09
C ILE A 198 17.26 -7.12 4.05
N SER A 199 16.95 -5.87 4.29
CA SER A 199 17.48 -4.77 3.48
C SER A 199 17.85 -3.58 4.35
N ARG A 200 18.83 -2.81 3.89
CA ARG A 200 19.17 -1.49 4.41
C ARG A 200 19.37 -0.53 3.27
N MET A 201 18.69 0.60 3.36
CA MET A 201 18.83 1.72 2.44
C MET A 201 19.23 2.97 3.22
N LYS A 202 20.19 3.73 2.68
CA LYS A 202 20.54 5.04 3.19
C LYS A 202 20.71 6.01 2.03
N THR A 203 20.26 7.24 2.22
CA THR A 203 20.47 8.36 1.28
C THR A 203 20.72 9.65 2.05
N ASP A 204 21.55 10.52 1.51
CA ASP A 204 21.72 11.87 2.06
C ASP A 204 20.50 12.75 1.72
N GLY A 205 19.71 12.36 0.70
CA GLY A 205 18.49 13.06 0.31
C GLY A 205 18.72 14.46 -0.26
N PHE A 206 17.69 15.26 -0.15
CA PHE A 206 17.62 16.69 -0.46
C PHE A 206 16.65 17.32 0.56
N SER A 207 16.61 18.65 0.68
CA SER A 207 15.69 19.31 1.63
C SER A 207 14.24 18.97 1.33
N ALA A 208 13.45 18.63 2.35
CA ALA A 208 12.03 18.35 2.21
C ALA A 208 11.25 19.58 1.76
N VAL A 209 11.58 20.75 2.30
CA VAL A 209 11.08 22.04 1.80
C VAL A 209 11.82 22.43 0.53
N ASP A 210 11.08 22.90 -0.47
CA ASP A 210 11.62 23.18 -1.79
C ASP A 210 12.41 24.50 -1.84
N GLU A 211 13.74 24.41 -1.89
CA GLU A 211 14.64 25.56 -2.03
C GLU A 211 14.44 26.34 -3.33
N ASN A 212 13.84 25.75 -4.37
CA ASN A 212 13.57 26.39 -5.64
C ASN A 212 12.24 27.15 -5.67
N ASN A 213 11.36 26.93 -4.67
CA ASN A 213 10.11 27.66 -4.55
C ASN A 213 10.37 29.11 -4.12
N LYS A 214 10.16 30.06 -5.03
CA LYS A 214 10.45 31.49 -4.83
C LYS A 214 9.64 32.16 -3.72
N PHE A 215 8.49 31.60 -3.36
CA PHE A 215 7.67 32.09 -2.25
C PHE A 215 8.23 31.68 -0.88
N ILE A 216 8.82 30.50 -0.80
CA ILE A 216 9.44 29.96 0.42
C ILE A 216 10.86 30.47 0.57
N ASN A 217 11.62 30.45 -0.52
CA ASN A 217 13.05 30.83 -0.55
C ASN A 217 13.30 32.01 -1.51
N PRO A 218 12.78 33.21 -1.22
CA PRO A 218 12.96 34.37 -2.09
C PRO A 218 14.44 34.81 -2.20
N ALA A 219 15.24 34.49 -1.19
CA ALA A 219 16.67 34.84 -1.15
C ALA A 219 17.57 33.82 -1.88
N GLY A 220 17.03 32.67 -2.33
CA GLY A 220 17.80 31.63 -3.01
C GLY A 220 18.87 30.99 -2.14
N LYS A 221 18.61 30.80 -0.84
CA LYS A 221 19.51 30.11 0.08
C LYS A 221 19.56 28.61 -0.26
N THR A 222 20.66 27.97 0.04
CA THR A 222 20.77 26.51 0.04
C THR A 222 20.27 25.98 1.38
N PHE A 223 19.36 25.04 1.35
CA PHE A 223 18.81 24.36 2.51
C PHE A 223 19.62 23.11 2.84
N GLU A 224 19.45 22.54 4.04
CA GLU A 224 20.08 21.29 4.39
C GLU A 224 19.47 20.12 3.62
N LYS A 225 20.03 18.94 3.80
CA LYS A 225 19.53 17.71 3.19
C LYS A 225 18.83 16.87 4.23
N ASP A 226 17.59 16.49 3.93
CA ASP A 226 16.82 15.55 4.70
C ASP A 226 17.14 14.13 4.27
N GLY A 227 18.06 13.52 5.00
CA GLY A 227 18.50 12.16 4.74
C GLY A 227 17.50 11.10 5.23
N TYR A 228 17.69 9.88 4.77
CA TYR A 228 16.89 8.72 5.18
C TYR A 228 17.76 7.49 5.41
N ASP A 229 17.52 6.77 6.50
CA ASP A 229 18.13 5.47 6.82
C ASP A 229 17.00 4.49 7.20
N ASN A 230 16.89 3.37 6.49
CA ASN A 230 15.88 2.35 6.73
C ASN A 230 16.54 0.98 6.79
N THR A 231 16.19 0.21 7.80
CA THR A 231 16.50 -1.21 7.89
C THR A 231 15.21 -1.99 8.05
N THR A 232 14.95 -2.91 7.11
CA THR A 232 13.77 -3.77 7.12
C THR A 232 14.19 -5.23 7.19
N PHE A 233 13.58 -5.98 8.10
CA PHE A 233 13.61 -7.43 8.18
C PHE A 233 12.22 -7.99 7.89
N SER A 234 12.12 -9.05 7.11
CA SER A 234 10.85 -9.75 6.86
C SER A 234 11.07 -11.26 6.86
N GLY A 235 10.12 -11.98 7.42
CA GLY A 235 10.13 -13.43 7.49
C GLY A 235 8.73 -14.02 7.33
N ASN A 236 8.62 -15.08 6.56
CA ASN A 236 7.44 -15.92 6.43
C ASN A 236 7.84 -17.36 6.68
N LEU A 237 7.24 -17.99 7.68
CA LEU A 237 7.50 -19.36 8.07
C LEU A 237 6.20 -20.14 8.07
N GLY A 238 6.16 -21.27 7.36
CA GLY A 238 5.04 -22.20 7.31
C GLY A 238 5.49 -23.59 7.71
N ILE A 239 4.72 -24.23 8.60
CA ILE A 239 4.95 -25.61 9.05
C ILE A 239 3.72 -26.44 8.73
N LYS A 240 3.86 -27.48 7.90
CA LYS A 240 2.82 -28.48 7.68
C LYS A 240 2.89 -29.54 8.79
N LEU A 241 2.00 -29.46 9.77
CA LEU A 241 1.95 -30.42 10.88
C LEU A 241 1.45 -31.78 10.39
N ASN A 242 0.51 -31.81 9.46
CA ASN A 242 0.03 -32.97 8.72
C ASN A 242 -0.65 -32.52 7.41
N GLU A 243 -1.34 -33.45 6.71
CA GLU A 243 -2.03 -33.14 5.42
C GLU A 243 -3.16 -32.11 5.55
N HIS A 244 -3.71 -31.94 6.76
CA HIS A 244 -4.85 -31.06 7.01
C HIS A 244 -4.51 -29.81 7.81
N ILE A 245 -3.42 -29.82 8.59
CA ILE A 245 -3.12 -28.76 9.54
C ILE A 245 -1.77 -28.11 9.21
N SER A 246 -1.79 -26.80 9.07
CA SER A 246 -0.57 -25.99 8.91
C SER A 246 -0.56 -24.77 9.83
N LEU A 247 0.62 -24.40 10.27
CA LEU A 247 0.90 -23.19 11.04
C LEU A 247 1.69 -22.23 10.15
N GLU A 248 1.29 -20.98 10.09
CA GLU A 248 1.97 -19.91 9.34
C GLU A 248 2.28 -18.76 10.28
N THR A 249 3.52 -18.29 10.25
CA THR A 249 3.96 -17.09 10.99
C THR A 249 4.59 -16.11 10.03
N ILE A 250 4.15 -14.87 10.11
CA ILE A 250 4.68 -13.75 9.34
C ILE A 250 5.21 -12.72 10.32
N LEU A 251 6.37 -12.15 10.00
CA LEU A 251 7.01 -11.09 10.77
C LEU A 251 7.62 -10.07 9.82
N ARG A 252 7.31 -8.81 10.03
CA ARG A 252 8.02 -7.68 9.40
C ARG A 252 8.40 -6.67 10.48
N TYR A 253 9.66 -6.32 10.52
CA TYR A 253 10.19 -5.26 11.39
C TYR A 253 10.92 -4.24 10.54
N THR A 254 10.59 -2.98 10.74
CA THR A 254 11.22 -1.85 10.05
C THR A 254 11.66 -0.83 11.09
N LYS A 255 12.90 -0.37 10.96
CA LYS A 255 13.44 0.77 11.71
C LYS A 255 13.94 1.81 10.74
N SER A 256 13.52 3.06 10.93
CA SER A 256 13.91 4.17 10.05
C SER A 256 14.22 5.43 10.84
N ASN A 257 15.06 6.27 10.23
CA ASN A 257 15.32 7.64 10.62
C ASN A 257 15.21 8.51 9.37
N VAL A 258 14.45 9.60 9.43
CA VAL A 258 14.27 10.55 8.33
C VAL A 258 14.40 11.98 8.84
N GLY A 259 15.17 12.82 8.12
CA GLY A 259 15.11 14.26 8.25
C GLY A 259 13.79 14.79 7.70
N TYR A 260 13.22 15.81 8.30
CA TYR A 260 11.97 16.39 7.82
C TYR A 260 11.88 17.87 8.16
N ASP A 261 11.14 18.59 7.33
CA ASP A 261 10.71 19.95 7.58
C ASP A 261 9.20 19.98 7.84
N GLY A 262 8.81 20.67 8.87
CA GLY A 262 7.42 20.81 9.26
C GLY A 262 6.78 22.13 8.85
N TYR A 263 5.61 22.38 9.39
CA TYR A 263 4.95 23.67 9.29
C TYR A 263 5.52 24.66 10.33
N PRO A 264 5.72 25.96 10.00
CA PRO A 264 5.56 26.57 8.68
C PRO A 264 6.67 26.09 7.73
N LEU A 265 6.39 26.00 6.43
CA LEU A 265 7.31 25.50 5.39
C LEU A 265 8.61 26.30 5.36
N VAL A 266 9.51 26.00 6.27
CA VAL A 266 10.84 26.58 6.42
C VAL A 266 11.84 25.47 6.66
N ASP A 267 13.05 25.69 6.20
CA ASP A 267 14.20 24.83 6.45
C ASP A 267 14.46 24.71 7.97
N GLN A 268 14.41 23.51 8.52
CA GLN A 268 14.46 23.22 9.96
C GLN A 268 15.57 22.21 10.29
N PRO A 269 16.85 22.65 10.25
CA PRO A 269 17.98 21.78 10.52
C PRO A 269 17.90 21.09 11.89
N GLY A 270 18.13 19.78 11.88
CA GLY A 270 18.14 18.98 13.11
C GLY A 270 16.79 18.41 13.52
N HIS A 271 15.78 18.50 12.65
CA HIS A 271 14.52 17.81 12.83
C HIS A 271 14.58 16.40 12.23
N TYR A 272 14.32 15.38 13.05
CA TYR A 272 14.35 13.97 12.66
C TYR A 272 13.13 13.23 13.21
N LEU A 273 12.66 12.26 12.46
CA LEU A 273 11.67 11.28 12.89
C LEU A 273 12.33 9.90 12.95
N ASP A 274 12.47 9.38 14.17
CA ASP A 274 12.79 7.97 14.41
C ASP A 274 11.51 7.16 14.43
N SER A 275 11.45 6.08 13.67
CA SER A 275 10.28 5.23 13.57
C SER A 275 10.66 3.75 13.64
N GLU A 276 9.91 2.97 14.43
CA GLU A 276 10.01 1.53 14.48
C GLU A 276 8.61 0.93 14.29
N GLN A 277 8.49 -0.04 13.38
CA GLN A 277 7.24 -0.74 13.12
C GLN A 277 7.45 -2.26 13.18
N LEU A 278 6.59 -2.94 13.92
CA LEU A 278 6.47 -4.39 13.94
C LEU A 278 5.10 -4.79 13.42
N SER A 279 5.05 -5.68 12.44
CA SER A 279 3.83 -6.34 11.99
C SER A 279 4.04 -7.85 12.07
N SER A 280 3.14 -8.56 12.74
CA SER A 280 3.23 -10.00 12.93
C SER A 280 1.88 -10.68 12.81
N ARG A 281 1.87 -11.87 12.26
CA ARG A 281 0.70 -12.74 12.19
C ARG A 281 1.08 -14.18 12.51
N LEU A 282 0.27 -14.81 13.35
CA LEU A 282 0.27 -16.24 13.58
C LEU A 282 -1.07 -16.80 13.09
N ALA A 283 -1.06 -17.83 12.26
CA ALA A 283 -2.28 -18.43 11.73
C ALA A 283 -2.20 -19.96 11.75
N LEU A 284 -3.22 -20.58 12.31
CA LEU A 284 -3.46 -22.02 12.26
C LEU A 284 -4.53 -22.30 11.21
N LYS A 285 -4.15 -22.97 10.14
CA LYS A 285 -5.06 -23.35 9.06
C LYS A 285 -5.38 -24.84 9.14
N MET A 286 -6.67 -25.17 9.12
CA MET A 286 -7.22 -26.51 9.15
C MET A 286 -8.04 -26.74 7.87
N ASN A 287 -7.61 -27.67 7.02
CA ASN A 287 -8.22 -27.97 5.73
C ASN A 287 -8.88 -29.35 5.78
N TYR A 288 -10.14 -29.38 6.20
CA TYR A 288 -10.97 -30.57 6.23
C TYR A 288 -12.15 -30.37 5.27
N LYS A 289 -11.87 -30.56 3.97
CA LYS A 289 -12.90 -30.36 2.93
C LYS A 289 -14.23 -31.00 3.30
N PRO A 290 -15.37 -30.30 3.08
CA PRO A 290 -15.50 -29.06 2.31
C PRO A 290 -15.21 -27.77 3.09
N LEU A 291 -14.76 -27.83 4.36
CA LEU A 291 -14.51 -26.68 5.22
C LEU A 291 -13.01 -26.42 5.37
N VAL A 292 -12.58 -25.19 5.10
CA VAL A 292 -11.28 -24.67 5.47
C VAL A 292 -11.45 -23.68 6.61
N SER A 293 -10.82 -23.91 7.75
CA SER A 293 -10.86 -23.01 8.91
C SER A 293 -9.49 -22.37 9.14
N THR A 294 -9.48 -21.08 9.45
CA THR A 294 -8.26 -20.34 9.81
C THR A 294 -8.50 -19.59 11.11
N LEU A 295 -7.74 -19.93 12.14
CA LEU A 295 -7.64 -19.15 13.38
C LEU A 295 -6.39 -18.29 13.28
N TYR A 296 -6.50 -16.99 13.59
CA TYR A 296 -5.36 -16.10 13.49
C TYR A 296 -5.27 -15.10 14.65
N TYR A 297 -4.03 -14.68 14.92
CA TYR A 297 -3.70 -13.58 15.79
C TYR A 297 -2.73 -12.65 15.06
N THR A 298 -3.00 -11.35 15.06
CA THR A 298 -2.13 -10.34 14.45
C THR A 298 -1.75 -9.28 15.47
N VAL A 299 -0.55 -8.75 15.34
CA VAL A 299 -0.04 -7.62 16.13
C VAL A 299 0.58 -6.61 15.18
N MET A 300 0.31 -5.36 15.43
CA MET A 300 0.99 -4.22 14.83
C MET A 300 1.38 -3.25 15.93
N ASP A 301 2.68 -2.96 16.04
CA ASP A 301 3.26 -1.95 16.92
C ASP A 301 3.93 -0.88 16.07
N GLN A 302 3.70 0.38 16.40
CA GLN A 302 4.30 1.53 15.74
C GLN A 302 4.82 2.50 16.79
N ASP A 303 6.13 2.77 16.77
CA ASP A 303 6.76 3.78 17.59
C ASP A 303 7.29 4.91 16.72
N ARG A 304 7.01 6.16 17.10
CA ARG A 304 7.49 7.37 16.41
C ARG A 304 7.99 8.38 17.45
N ASN A 305 9.26 8.78 17.31
CA ASN A 305 9.87 9.83 18.12
C ASN A 305 10.27 10.98 17.20
N TYR A 306 9.67 12.14 17.41
CA TYR A 306 10.05 13.38 16.76
C TYR A 306 11.14 14.05 17.57
N LEU A 307 12.24 14.39 16.91
CA LEU A 307 13.40 15.04 17.54
C LEU A 307 13.56 16.45 16.98
N ASP A 308 13.86 17.38 17.84
CA ASP A 308 14.30 18.73 17.51
C ASP A 308 15.68 18.96 18.15
N SER A 309 16.67 19.26 17.32
CA SER A 309 18.05 19.51 17.74
C SER A 309 18.61 18.43 18.67
N GLY A 310 18.23 17.18 18.44
CA GLY A 310 18.66 16.00 19.19
C GLY A 310 17.87 15.71 20.49
N ALA A 311 16.89 16.54 20.85
CA ALA A 311 15.99 16.30 21.95
C ALA A 311 14.64 15.77 21.44
N VAL A 312 14.03 14.81 22.13
CA VAL A 312 12.71 14.32 21.77
C VAL A 312 11.66 15.39 22.10
N SER A 313 10.96 15.86 21.08
CA SER A 313 9.88 16.86 21.18
C SER A 313 8.50 16.22 21.35
N SER A 314 8.28 15.04 20.73
CA SER A 314 7.06 14.26 20.93
C SER A 314 7.27 12.78 20.63
N LYS A 315 6.43 11.94 21.25
CA LYS A 315 6.39 10.49 21.06
C LYS A 315 4.97 10.04 20.75
N TYR A 316 4.85 9.07 19.84
CA TYR A 316 3.60 8.43 19.49
C TYR A 316 3.82 6.92 19.43
N ASN A 317 3.08 6.18 20.25
CA ASN A 317 3.10 4.73 20.28
C ASN A 317 1.70 4.23 19.94
N GLY A 318 1.57 3.47 18.88
CA GLY A 318 0.34 2.83 18.45
C GLY A 318 0.48 1.32 18.56
N HIS A 319 -0.45 0.69 19.24
CA HIS A 319 -0.53 -0.75 19.35
C HIS A 319 -1.89 -1.24 18.88
N ARG A 320 -1.90 -2.30 18.07
CA ARG A 320 -3.11 -2.97 17.64
C ARG A 320 -2.92 -4.47 17.65
N TYR A 321 -3.93 -5.21 18.12
CA TYR A 321 -4.02 -6.63 17.88
C TYR A 321 -5.40 -7.03 17.40
N ASP A 322 -5.44 -8.09 16.59
CA ASP A 322 -6.68 -8.71 16.14
C ASP A 322 -6.58 -10.21 16.43
N ILE A 323 -7.64 -10.79 16.98
CA ILE A 323 -7.84 -12.23 17.06
C ILE A 323 -9.09 -12.60 16.28
N GLY A 324 -9.01 -13.59 15.42
CA GLY A 324 -10.16 -13.93 14.61
C GLY A 324 -10.15 -15.37 14.11
N TRP A 325 -11.33 -15.79 13.68
CA TRP A 325 -11.57 -17.05 13.02
C TRP A 325 -12.29 -16.80 11.71
N GLN A 326 -11.91 -17.54 10.68
CA GLN A 326 -12.60 -17.59 9.39
C GLN A 326 -12.83 -19.04 8.99
N GLY A 327 -14.04 -19.37 8.59
CA GLY A 327 -14.40 -20.65 7.99
C GLY A 327 -14.90 -20.43 6.56
N ASP A 328 -14.28 -21.14 5.61
CA ASP A 328 -14.65 -21.13 4.19
C ASP A 328 -15.24 -22.50 3.85
N LEU A 329 -16.55 -22.54 3.59
CA LEU A 329 -17.29 -23.74 3.24
C LEU A 329 -17.55 -23.78 1.73
N THR A 330 -16.95 -24.75 1.04
CA THR A 330 -17.32 -25.07 -0.35
C THR A 330 -18.65 -25.84 -0.31
N ALA A 331 -19.78 -25.12 -0.34
CA ALA A 331 -21.10 -25.70 -0.21
C ALA A 331 -21.49 -26.54 -1.44
N THR A 332 -21.09 -26.10 -2.63
CA THR A 332 -21.16 -26.81 -3.90
C THR A 332 -19.94 -26.51 -4.74
N GLU A 333 -19.76 -27.15 -5.90
CA GLU A 333 -18.68 -26.85 -6.85
C GLU A 333 -18.71 -25.39 -7.33
N ASN A 334 -19.86 -24.73 -7.28
CA ASN A 334 -20.10 -23.38 -7.78
C ASN A 334 -20.39 -22.36 -6.67
N ASN A 335 -20.27 -22.77 -5.39
CA ASN A 335 -20.62 -21.89 -4.29
C ASN A 335 -19.67 -22.06 -3.10
N THR A 336 -19.15 -20.94 -2.61
CA THR A 336 -18.35 -20.86 -1.40
C THR A 336 -18.95 -19.84 -0.45
N VAL A 337 -19.24 -20.28 0.77
CA VAL A 337 -19.73 -19.44 1.87
C VAL A 337 -18.61 -19.23 2.86
N SER A 338 -18.30 -17.98 3.16
CA SER A 338 -17.30 -17.61 4.16
C SER A 338 -17.95 -16.92 5.36
N VAL A 339 -17.61 -17.35 6.56
CA VAL A 339 -18.03 -16.73 7.82
C VAL A 339 -16.78 -16.36 8.61
N GLY A 340 -16.75 -15.17 9.19
CA GLY A 340 -15.66 -14.77 10.06
C GLY A 340 -16.12 -14.08 11.32
N LEU A 341 -15.36 -14.31 12.39
CA LEU A 341 -15.48 -13.65 13.69
C LEU A 341 -14.16 -12.94 13.96
N ASN A 342 -14.19 -11.72 14.46
CA ASN A 342 -13.01 -10.96 14.79
C ASN A 342 -13.25 -10.08 16.01
N TYR A 343 -12.27 -10.05 16.91
CA TYR A 343 -12.11 -9.04 17.93
C TYR A 343 -10.83 -8.26 17.63
N GLN A 344 -10.92 -6.95 17.64
CA GLN A 344 -9.78 -6.05 17.52
C GLN A 344 -9.71 -5.11 18.71
N TYR A 345 -8.50 -4.75 19.07
CA TYR A 345 -8.22 -3.71 20.06
C TYR A 345 -7.08 -2.85 19.56
N GLU A 346 -7.22 -1.55 19.70
CA GLU A 346 -6.16 -0.59 19.40
C GLU A 346 -5.99 0.38 20.57
N ASN A 347 -4.74 0.80 20.78
CA ASN A 347 -4.42 1.79 21.78
C ASN A 347 -3.37 2.76 21.23
N MET A 348 -3.36 3.95 21.80
CA MET A 348 -2.46 5.03 21.50
C MET A 348 -1.91 5.64 22.78
N LEU A 349 -0.59 5.79 22.83
CA LEU A 349 0.09 6.69 23.76
C LEU A 349 0.72 7.82 22.95
N ALA A 350 0.36 9.08 23.26
CA ALA A 350 0.99 10.25 22.67
C ALA A 350 1.48 11.17 23.79
N GLU A 351 2.73 11.59 23.67
CA GLU A 351 3.39 12.49 24.62
C GLU A 351 4.03 13.66 23.86
N SER A 352 3.77 14.88 24.30
CA SER A 352 4.46 16.07 23.81
C SER A 352 5.21 16.72 24.97
N PHE A 353 6.42 17.19 24.68
CA PHE A 353 7.31 17.75 25.70
C PHE A 353 7.48 19.26 25.47
N GLY A 354 7.93 20.00 26.51
CA GLY A 354 8.16 21.43 26.45
C GLY A 354 6.97 22.27 26.88
N TYR A 355 6.78 23.45 26.26
CA TYR A 355 5.81 24.45 26.71
C TYR A 355 4.34 23.98 26.58
N TYR A 356 4.05 23.15 25.56
CA TYR A 356 2.73 22.56 25.32
C TYR A 356 2.71 21.08 25.70
N ALA A 357 3.36 20.73 26.83
CA ALA A 357 3.40 19.35 27.28
C ALA A 357 2.00 18.75 27.45
N SER A 358 1.78 17.59 26.88
CA SER A 358 0.52 16.86 26.97
C SER A 358 0.77 15.36 26.93
N GLN A 359 -0.14 14.59 27.51
CA GLN A 359 -0.12 13.14 27.45
C GLN A 359 -1.53 12.64 27.14
N LEU A 360 -1.62 11.70 26.20
CA LEU A 360 -2.81 10.96 25.85
C LEU A 360 -2.50 9.47 25.90
N ASP A 361 -3.24 8.73 26.73
CA ASP A 361 -3.25 7.26 26.75
C ASP A 361 -4.70 6.79 26.65
N SER A 362 -5.04 6.13 25.56
CA SER A 362 -6.40 5.69 25.31
C SER A 362 -6.44 4.46 24.42
N GLY A 363 -7.44 3.61 24.64
CA GLY A 363 -7.64 2.42 23.83
C GLY A 363 -9.12 2.13 23.61
N ILE A 364 -9.41 1.33 22.58
CA ILE A 364 -10.76 1.00 22.16
C ILE A 364 -10.82 -0.34 21.45
N GLY A 365 -11.90 -1.09 21.71
CA GLY A 365 -12.14 -2.39 21.09
C GLY A 365 -13.34 -2.42 20.16
N SER A 366 -13.39 -3.42 19.27
CA SER A 366 -14.61 -3.78 18.55
C SER A 366 -14.67 -5.28 18.27
N THR A 367 -15.89 -5.79 18.23
CA THR A 367 -16.21 -7.19 17.88
C THR A 367 -17.03 -7.21 16.62
N SER A 368 -16.78 -8.18 15.75
CA SER A 368 -17.51 -8.26 14.49
C SER A 368 -17.72 -9.67 13.98
N VAL A 369 -18.77 -9.82 13.20
CA VAL A 369 -19.07 -11.00 12.41
C VAL A 369 -19.33 -10.61 10.97
N PHE A 370 -18.78 -11.36 10.01
CA PHE A 370 -19.12 -11.21 8.60
C PHE A 370 -19.59 -12.53 7.98
N LEU A 371 -20.43 -12.39 6.98
CA LEU A 371 -20.87 -13.45 6.08
C LEU A 371 -20.62 -13.01 4.65
N GLN A 372 -20.02 -13.87 3.85
CA GLN A 372 -19.85 -13.69 2.40
C GLN A 372 -20.29 -14.92 1.66
N ASP A 373 -20.94 -14.72 0.53
CA ASP A 373 -21.38 -15.77 -0.38
C ASP A 373 -20.84 -15.49 -1.78
N GLN A 374 -20.18 -16.49 -2.37
CA GLN A 374 -19.55 -16.41 -3.69
C GLN A 374 -20.20 -17.46 -4.59
N TRP A 375 -20.82 -17.01 -5.70
CA TRP A 375 -21.50 -17.86 -6.67
C TRP A 375 -20.84 -17.77 -8.04
N HIS A 376 -20.63 -18.95 -8.65
CA HIS A 376 -20.16 -19.12 -10.01
C HIS A 376 -21.25 -19.82 -10.83
N LEU A 377 -22.16 -19.05 -11.43
CA LEU A 377 -23.34 -19.55 -12.15
C LEU A 377 -23.13 -19.44 -13.67
N GLY A 378 -22.17 -20.20 -14.18
CA GLY A 378 -21.79 -20.13 -15.59
C GLY A 378 -21.19 -18.78 -15.95
N ALA A 379 -21.89 -17.99 -16.79
CA ALA A 379 -21.45 -16.66 -17.18
C ALA A 379 -21.57 -15.60 -16.06
N LEU A 380 -22.43 -15.84 -15.06
CA LEU A 380 -22.65 -14.95 -13.92
C LEU A 380 -21.76 -15.36 -12.75
N LYS A 381 -20.96 -14.44 -12.25
CA LYS A 381 -20.27 -14.56 -10.96
C LYS A 381 -20.78 -13.48 -10.02
N LEU A 382 -21.04 -13.83 -8.79
CA LEU A 382 -21.60 -12.94 -7.77
C LEU A 382 -20.82 -13.10 -6.48
N VAL A 383 -20.36 -11.97 -5.93
CA VAL A 383 -19.88 -11.89 -4.55
C VAL A 383 -20.83 -10.97 -3.80
N ALA A 384 -21.42 -11.47 -2.72
CA ALA A 384 -22.29 -10.70 -1.84
C ALA A 384 -21.92 -10.97 -0.38
N GLY A 385 -22.05 -9.96 0.47
CA GLY A 385 -21.77 -10.16 1.89
C GLY A 385 -22.19 -8.99 2.76
N ALA A 386 -22.19 -9.24 4.05
CA ALA A 386 -22.48 -8.27 5.09
C ALA A 386 -21.60 -8.50 6.32
N ARG A 387 -21.32 -7.44 7.04
CA ARG A 387 -20.63 -7.43 8.34
C ARG A 387 -21.43 -6.65 9.34
N TYR A 388 -21.59 -7.21 10.50
CA TYR A 388 -22.04 -6.52 11.70
C TYR A 388 -20.83 -6.31 12.60
N GLU A 389 -20.60 -5.08 13.04
CA GLU A 389 -19.52 -4.69 13.92
C GLU A 389 -20.07 -3.89 15.09
N ASP A 390 -19.77 -4.32 16.31
CA ASP A 390 -20.10 -3.64 17.55
C ASP A 390 -18.84 -2.98 18.09
N HIS A 391 -18.84 -1.66 18.07
CA HIS A 391 -17.72 -0.82 18.48
C HIS A 391 -18.02 -0.23 19.84
N GLU A 392 -17.09 -0.34 20.79
CA GLU A 392 -17.29 0.05 22.20
C GLU A 392 -17.86 1.46 22.38
N GLN A 393 -17.47 2.42 21.52
CA GLN A 393 -17.91 3.83 21.64
C GLN A 393 -19.02 4.20 20.65
N PHE A 394 -18.99 3.66 19.44
CA PHE A 394 -19.88 4.11 18.36
C PHE A 394 -21.06 3.17 18.13
N GLY A 395 -21.21 2.14 18.99
CA GLY A 395 -22.25 1.13 18.88
C GLY A 395 -22.14 0.32 17.60
N SER A 396 -23.22 -0.35 17.23
CA SER A 396 -23.22 -1.28 16.12
C SER A 396 -23.34 -0.58 14.76
N LYS A 397 -22.57 -1.10 13.78
CA LYS A 397 -22.63 -0.71 12.37
C LYS A 397 -22.76 -1.96 11.50
N THR A 398 -23.62 -1.88 10.49
CA THR A 398 -23.74 -2.92 9.48
C THR A 398 -23.28 -2.38 8.14
N THR A 399 -22.33 -3.08 7.53
CA THR A 399 -21.86 -2.80 6.16
C THR A 399 -22.13 -3.98 5.27
N TYR A 400 -22.37 -3.72 3.98
CA TYR A 400 -22.69 -4.74 3.00
C TYR A 400 -22.10 -4.42 1.63
N ARG A 401 -21.99 -5.45 0.80
CA ARG A 401 -21.57 -5.31 -0.60
C ARG A 401 -22.25 -6.37 -1.47
N VAL A 402 -22.50 -5.97 -2.72
CA VAL A 402 -22.92 -6.86 -3.81
C VAL A 402 -22.09 -6.53 -5.04
N ALA A 403 -21.49 -7.54 -5.64
CA ALA A 403 -20.55 -7.36 -6.76
C ALA A 403 -20.75 -8.45 -7.83
N PRO A 404 -21.77 -8.34 -8.70
CA PRO A 404 -21.96 -9.23 -9.84
C PRO A 404 -21.01 -8.91 -10.99
N SER A 405 -20.60 -9.94 -11.71
CA SER A 405 -20.02 -9.82 -13.06
C SER A 405 -20.69 -10.81 -14.01
N TYR A 406 -20.79 -10.43 -15.27
CA TYR A 406 -21.40 -11.25 -16.31
C TYR A 406 -20.51 -11.29 -17.55
N THR A 407 -20.16 -12.50 -17.99
CA THR A 407 -19.29 -12.71 -19.14
C THR A 407 -20.12 -13.00 -20.38
N ILE A 408 -19.93 -12.18 -21.43
CA ILE A 408 -20.53 -12.37 -22.76
C ILE A 408 -19.39 -12.55 -23.75
N ASN A 409 -19.15 -13.77 -24.21
CA ASN A 409 -17.98 -14.10 -25.03
C ASN A 409 -16.68 -13.62 -24.35
N ASP A 410 -15.98 -12.69 -24.97
CA ASP A 410 -14.71 -12.13 -24.49
C ASP A 410 -14.89 -10.80 -23.72
N THR A 411 -16.14 -10.41 -23.41
CA THR A 411 -16.47 -9.20 -22.65
C THR A 411 -16.93 -9.58 -21.26
N VAL A 412 -16.34 -8.98 -20.23
CA VAL A 412 -16.79 -9.09 -18.83
C VAL A 412 -17.42 -7.76 -18.43
N LEU A 413 -18.72 -7.78 -18.13
CA LEU A 413 -19.42 -6.65 -17.51
C LEU A 413 -19.30 -6.77 -16.00
N LYS A 414 -18.99 -5.67 -15.32
CA LYS A 414 -18.76 -5.62 -13.87
C LYS A 414 -19.63 -4.54 -13.23
N PHE A 415 -20.16 -4.84 -12.07
CA PHE A 415 -20.85 -3.88 -11.22
C PHE A 415 -20.54 -4.18 -9.76
N SER A 416 -20.40 -3.16 -8.94
CA SER A 416 -20.38 -3.32 -7.48
C SER A 416 -21.11 -2.19 -6.79
N TYR A 417 -21.72 -2.48 -5.65
CA TYR A 417 -22.30 -1.52 -4.72
C TYR A 417 -21.98 -1.93 -3.31
N GLY A 418 -21.58 -1.01 -2.47
CA GLY A 418 -21.28 -1.31 -1.06
C GLY A 418 -21.37 -0.09 -0.16
N SER A 419 -21.51 -0.35 1.12
CA SER A 419 -21.46 0.64 2.20
C SER A 419 -20.20 0.48 3.03
N GLY A 420 -19.74 1.56 3.64
CA GLY A 420 -18.59 1.59 4.53
C GLY A 420 -18.79 2.53 5.70
N PHE A 421 -17.89 2.43 6.67
CA PHE A 421 -17.81 3.39 7.75
C PHE A 421 -16.34 3.54 8.20
N ARG A 422 -16.05 4.66 8.87
CA ARG A 422 -14.81 4.91 9.58
C ARG A 422 -15.12 5.44 10.98
N ALA A 423 -14.69 4.72 12.00
CA ALA A 423 -14.70 5.23 13.36
C ALA A 423 -13.68 6.37 13.50
N PRO A 424 -13.96 7.44 14.24
CA PRO A 424 -12.97 8.45 14.60
C PRO A 424 -11.73 7.80 15.21
N SER A 425 -10.55 8.37 14.98
CA SER A 425 -9.31 7.91 15.61
C SER A 425 -9.28 8.29 17.10
N LEU A 426 -8.40 7.64 17.87
CA LEU A 426 -8.19 8.00 19.27
C LEU A 426 -7.68 9.45 19.42
N TYR A 427 -6.88 9.92 18.45
CA TYR A 427 -6.40 11.30 18.43
C TYR A 427 -7.51 12.30 18.11
N GLU A 428 -8.37 12.02 17.13
CA GLU A 428 -9.54 12.84 16.79
C GLU A 428 -10.49 13.00 17.99
N LEU A 429 -10.54 12.00 18.89
CA LEU A 429 -11.43 12.01 20.06
C LEU A 429 -10.82 12.65 21.30
N TYR A 430 -9.56 12.33 21.62
CA TYR A 430 -9.03 12.52 22.96
C TYR A 430 -7.77 13.39 23.01
N SER A 431 -7.19 13.80 21.87
CA SER A 431 -6.07 14.74 21.86
C SER A 431 -6.46 16.11 22.44
N PRO A 432 -5.51 17.02 22.71
CA PRO A 432 -5.81 18.41 23.08
C PRO A 432 -6.72 19.14 22.09
N TYR A 433 -6.78 18.65 20.85
CA TYR A 433 -7.63 19.15 19.76
C TYR A 433 -8.84 18.24 19.50
N GLY A 434 -9.03 17.24 20.32
CA GLY A 434 -10.03 16.20 20.14
C GLY A 434 -11.46 16.65 20.44
N ASN A 435 -12.41 15.85 19.95
CA ASN A 435 -13.83 16.08 20.14
C ASN A 435 -14.55 14.75 20.39
N THR A 436 -14.90 14.49 21.63
CA THR A 436 -15.57 13.24 22.04
C THR A 436 -17.03 13.12 21.56
N LYS A 437 -17.58 14.18 20.92
CA LYS A 437 -18.93 14.18 20.33
C LYS A 437 -18.94 13.72 18.87
N LEU A 438 -17.77 13.43 18.27
CA LEU A 438 -17.68 12.93 16.92
C LEU A 438 -18.44 11.60 16.78
N ILE A 439 -19.11 11.43 15.65
CA ILE A 439 -19.75 10.18 15.25
C ILE A 439 -18.96 9.55 14.10
N ALA A 440 -19.19 8.27 13.82
CA ALA A 440 -18.53 7.59 12.73
C ALA A 440 -18.89 8.21 11.36
N GLU A 441 -17.90 8.38 10.50
CA GLU A 441 -18.13 8.67 9.08
C GLU A 441 -18.81 7.48 8.42
N THR A 442 -19.70 7.72 7.48
CA THR A 442 -20.33 6.67 6.66
C THR A 442 -20.08 6.92 5.18
N SER A 443 -20.07 5.84 4.41
CA SER A 443 -19.88 5.94 2.96
C SER A 443 -20.77 4.97 2.20
N ALA A 444 -21.11 5.33 0.98
CA ALA A 444 -21.69 4.45 0.00
C ALA A 444 -20.98 4.63 -1.33
N GLY A 445 -20.69 3.55 -2.02
CA GLY A 445 -19.99 3.60 -3.30
C GLY A 445 -20.48 2.54 -4.27
N TRP A 446 -20.43 2.87 -5.55
CA TRP A 446 -20.70 1.92 -6.62
C TRP A 446 -19.73 2.14 -7.78
N ASP A 447 -19.48 1.07 -8.49
CA ASP A 447 -18.76 1.13 -9.76
C ASP A 447 -19.42 0.21 -10.79
N ALA A 448 -19.30 0.61 -12.06
CA ALA A 448 -19.77 -0.13 -13.21
C ALA A 448 -18.74 -0.04 -14.33
N GLY A 449 -18.42 -1.17 -14.93
CA GLY A 449 -17.37 -1.20 -15.94
C GLY A 449 -17.44 -2.44 -16.82
N PHE A 450 -16.49 -2.49 -17.74
CA PHE A 450 -16.30 -3.65 -18.60
C PHE A 450 -14.81 -3.91 -18.85
N GLU A 451 -14.50 -5.15 -19.18
CA GLU A 451 -13.22 -5.58 -19.71
C GLU A 451 -13.46 -6.35 -21.00
N GLN A 452 -12.70 -6.03 -22.04
CA GLN A 452 -12.77 -6.69 -23.35
C GLN A 452 -11.44 -7.31 -23.70
N LYS A 453 -11.41 -8.61 -23.90
CA LYS A 453 -10.30 -9.31 -24.54
C LYS A 453 -10.58 -9.35 -26.04
N VAL A 454 -9.80 -8.62 -26.83
CA VAL A 454 -9.93 -8.61 -28.29
C VAL A 454 -9.16 -9.78 -28.89
N SER A 455 -8.02 -10.13 -28.28
CA SER A 455 -7.16 -11.24 -28.65
C SER A 455 -6.23 -11.57 -27.48
N ASP A 456 -5.38 -12.60 -27.62
CA ASP A 456 -4.33 -12.90 -26.62
C ASP A 456 -3.26 -11.80 -26.51
N ARG A 457 -3.32 -10.79 -27.42
CA ARG A 457 -2.38 -9.68 -27.48
C ARG A 457 -2.98 -8.32 -27.13
N LEU A 458 -4.30 -8.20 -27.02
CA LEU A 458 -4.97 -6.92 -26.77
C LEU A 458 -6.13 -7.10 -25.82
N LYS A 459 -6.06 -6.44 -24.68
CA LYS A 459 -7.11 -6.31 -23.68
C LYS A 459 -7.28 -4.85 -23.30
N PHE A 460 -8.52 -4.41 -23.10
CA PHE A 460 -8.82 -3.07 -22.59
C PHE A 460 -10.07 -3.08 -21.71
N GLY A 461 -10.23 -2.04 -20.92
CA GLY A 461 -11.41 -1.89 -20.08
C GLY A 461 -11.57 -0.48 -19.57
N ALA A 462 -12.78 -0.21 -19.07
CA ALA A 462 -13.11 1.04 -18.39
C ALA A 462 -14.07 0.78 -17.24
N THR A 463 -13.93 1.57 -16.17
CA THR A 463 -14.80 1.52 -15.00
C THR A 463 -15.16 2.94 -14.59
N TYR A 464 -16.45 3.25 -14.53
CA TYR A 464 -16.96 4.44 -13.86
C TYR A 464 -17.14 4.12 -12.38
N PHE A 465 -16.80 5.06 -11.50
CA PHE A 465 -17.00 4.92 -10.06
C PHE A 465 -17.61 6.18 -9.46
N ARG A 466 -18.33 6.01 -8.36
CA ARG A 466 -18.80 7.07 -7.48
C ARG A 466 -18.77 6.61 -6.03
N MET A 467 -18.30 7.49 -5.14
CA MET A 467 -18.33 7.31 -3.69
C MET A 467 -18.83 8.60 -3.03
N ASP A 468 -19.76 8.46 -2.13
CA ASP A 468 -20.31 9.53 -1.30
C ASP A 468 -19.91 9.27 0.15
N PHE A 469 -19.36 10.30 0.83
CA PHE A 469 -18.93 10.25 2.23
C PHE A 469 -19.77 11.25 3.03
N ASP A 470 -20.42 10.78 4.08
CA ASP A 470 -21.23 11.58 4.98
C ASP A 470 -20.59 11.63 6.38
N ASN A 471 -20.84 12.73 7.11
CA ASN A 471 -20.24 13.00 8.41
C ASN A 471 -18.69 12.98 8.40
N ARG A 472 -18.06 13.38 7.31
CA ARG A 472 -16.61 13.45 7.22
C ARG A 472 -16.02 14.26 8.37
N ILE A 473 -14.97 13.75 9.00
CA ILE A 473 -14.25 14.43 10.07
C ILE A 473 -13.10 15.22 9.47
N ASP A 474 -12.94 16.47 9.87
CA ASP A 474 -11.83 17.32 9.47
C ASP A 474 -11.38 18.20 10.63
N PHE A 475 -10.18 18.78 10.54
CA PHE A 475 -9.68 19.73 11.51
C PHE A 475 -10.21 21.13 11.18
N ASP A 476 -10.96 21.71 12.09
CA ASP A 476 -11.50 23.08 11.94
C ASP A 476 -10.50 24.10 12.47
N LEU A 477 -9.86 24.82 11.57
CA LEU A 477 -8.89 25.87 11.88
C LEU A 477 -9.48 27.08 12.61
N SER A 478 -10.81 27.26 12.61
CA SER A 478 -11.45 28.36 13.32
C SER A 478 -11.63 28.09 14.81
N THR A 479 -11.84 26.83 15.15
CA THR A 479 -12.03 26.36 16.53
C THR A 479 -10.81 25.61 17.08
N TYR A 480 -9.85 25.26 16.21
CA TYR A 480 -8.70 24.41 16.52
C TYR A 480 -9.11 23.05 17.12
N THR A 481 -10.20 22.48 16.61
CA THR A 481 -10.69 21.15 17.05
C THR A 481 -11.13 20.30 15.85
N TYR A 482 -11.15 18.99 16.04
CA TYR A 482 -11.77 18.09 15.07
C TYR A 482 -13.29 18.23 15.09
N ALA A 483 -13.89 18.32 13.92
CA ALA A 483 -15.32 18.53 13.73
C ALA A 483 -15.89 17.69 12.57
N GLN A 484 -17.19 17.41 12.64
CA GLN A 484 -17.92 16.86 11.52
C GLN A 484 -18.12 17.92 10.43
N VAL A 485 -17.81 17.59 9.19
CA VAL A 485 -18.14 18.41 8.02
C VAL A 485 -19.58 18.12 7.60
N ALA A 486 -20.44 19.12 7.74
CA ALA A 486 -21.85 18.96 7.39
C ALA A 486 -22.06 18.79 5.89
N GLY A 487 -22.80 17.77 5.47
CA GLY A 487 -23.11 17.45 4.08
C GLY A 487 -22.25 16.33 3.50
N ILE A 488 -22.43 16.06 2.21
CA ILE A 488 -21.82 14.92 1.53
C ILE A 488 -20.61 15.37 0.73
N THR A 489 -19.46 14.76 1.02
CA THR A 489 -18.26 14.84 0.16
C THR A 489 -18.36 13.75 -0.89
N LYS A 490 -18.15 14.11 -2.16
CA LYS A 490 -18.32 13.21 -3.32
C LYS A 490 -17.00 13.01 -4.04
N THR A 491 -16.77 11.78 -4.46
CA THR A 491 -15.72 11.45 -5.43
C THR A 491 -16.32 10.63 -6.56
N LEU A 492 -15.99 10.96 -7.79
CA LEU A 492 -16.44 10.22 -8.98
C LEU A 492 -15.40 10.28 -10.08
N GLY A 493 -15.44 9.33 -10.98
CA GLY A 493 -14.47 9.32 -12.08
C GLY A 493 -14.57 8.11 -12.99
N VAL A 494 -13.59 8.04 -13.89
CA VAL A 494 -13.42 6.95 -14.84
C VAL A 494 -11.97 6.45 -14.78
N GLU A 495 -11.80 5.16 -14.63
CA GLU A 495 -10.53 4.46 -14.80
C GLU A 495 -10.58 3.68 -16.11
N SER A 496 -9.55 3.75 -16.93
CA SER A 496 -9.44 2.94 -18.14
C SER A 496 -8.03 2.39 -18.32
N PHE A 497 -7.91 1.26 -18.99
CA PHE A 497 -6.64 0.65 -19.29
C PHE A 497 -6.63 0.00 -20.67
N VAL A 498 -5.43 -0.12 -21.25
CA VAL A 498 -5.14 -0.90 -22.45
C VAL A 498 -3.84 -1.66 -22.22
N GLU A 499 -3.90 -2.97 -22.37
CA GLU A 499 -2.73 -3.86 -22.39
C GLU A 499 -2.55 -4.39 -23.79
N TRP A 500 -1.37 -4.15 -24.37
CA TRP A 500 -1.09 -4.52 -25.74
C TRP A 500 0.29 -5.17 -25.89
N LYS A 501 0.32 -6.35 -26.53
CA LYS A 501 1.52 -7.10 -26.88
C LYS A 501 1.71 -7.11 -28.41
N PRO A 502 2.21 -6.01 -29.02
CA PRO A 502 2.30 -5.89 -30.47
C PRO A 502 3.16 -7.01 -31.10
N VAL A 503 4.24 -7.34 -30.45
CA VAL A 503 5.15 -8.45 -30.80
C VAL A 503 5.73 -9.04 -29.53
N ASP A 504 5.98 -10.34 -29.51
CA ASP A 504 6.68 -10.97 -28.39
C ASP A 504 8.18 -10.65 -28.46
N PRO A 505 8.83 -10.28 -27.38
CA PRO A 505 8.36 -10.07 -26.02
C PRO A 505 8.22 -8.57 -25.65
N PHE A 506 7.31 -7.85 -26.27
CA PHE A 506 7.06 -6.43 -26.00
C PHE A 506 5.65 -6.23 -25.42
N LEU A 507 5.56 -5.66 -24.22
CA LEU A 507 4.32 -5.31 -23.54
C LEU A 507 4.21 -3.80 -23.38
N LEU A 508 3.06 -3.25 -23.76
CA LEU A 508 2.63 -1.88 -23.46
C LEU A 508 1.40 -1.93 -22.56
N ALA A 509 1.43 -1.18 -21.45
CA ALA A 509 0.29 -0.97 -20.56
C ALA A 509 0.05 0.52 -20.41
N LEU A 510 -1.10 0.98 -20.89
CA LEU A 510 -1.59 2.36 -20.77
C LEU A 510 -2.71 2.37 -19.74
N ASN A 511 -2.71 3.35 -18.86
CA ASN A 511 -3.83 3.64 -17.99
C ASN A 511 -4.17 5.14 -18.01
N TYR A 512 -5.45 5.44 -17.81
CA TYR A 512 -5.96 6.79 -17.68
C TYR A 512 -6.95 6.83 -16.53
N THR A 513 -6.87 7.88 -15.73
CA THR A 513 -7.82 8.16 -14.65
C THR A 513 -8.32 9.59 -14.78
N TYR A 514 -9.63 9.74 -14.78
CA TYR A 514 -10.31 11.00 -14.51
C TYR A 514 -10.93 10.92 -13.11
N THR A 515 -10.64 11.90 -12.25
CA THR A 515 -11.19 11.98 -10.89
C THR A 515 -11.74 13.37 -10.65
N SER A 516 -13.00 13.46 -10.21
CA SER A 516 -13.64 14.69 -9.74
C SER A 516 -13.99 14.52 -8.28
N THR A 517 -13.62 15.49 -7.46
CA THR A 517 -13.93 15.53 -6.04
C THR A 517 -14.66 16.81 -5.70
N GLU A 518 -15.63 16.75 -4.78
CA GLU A 518 -16.44 17.89 -4.36
C GLU A 518 -16.71 17.77 -2.86
N ASP A 519 -16.31 18.76 -2.09
CA ASP A 519 -16.72 18.91 -0.69
C ASP A 519 -18.16 19.47 -0.61
N PRO A 520 -18.81 19.51 0.57
CA PRO A 520 -20.17 20.04 0.71
C PRO A 520 -20.34 21.51 0.31
N LEU A 521 -19.26 22.27 0.19
CA LEU A 521 -19.27 23.67 -0.24
C LEU A 521 -19.01 23.82 -1.75
N GLY A 522 -18.89 22.71 -2.50
CA GLY A 522 -18.62 22.69 -3.93
C GLY A 522 -17.15 22.88 -4.30
N SER A 523 -16.22 22.79 -3.33
CA SER A 523 -14.79 22.91 -3.59
C SER A 523 -14.17 21.55 -3.90
N GLU A 524 -13.12 21.55 -4.75
CA GLU A 524 -12.32 20.35 -5.01
C GLU A 524 -11.47 20.00 -3.78
N LEU A 525 -11.29 18.72 -3.51
CA LEU A 525 -10.33 18.27 -2.48
C LEU A 525 -8.89 18.53 -2.97
N VAL A 526 -8.02 18.93 -2.06
CA VAL A 526 -6.62 19.25 -2.39
C VAL A 526 -5.81 18.01 -2.76
N ARG A 527 -4.77 18.17 -3.60
CA ARG A 527 -3.81 17.12 -4.00
C ARG A 527 -4.42 15.98 -4.83
N ARG A 528 -5.58 16.19 -5.45
CA ARG A 528 -6.25 15.22 -6.34
C ARG A 528 -6.22 15.78 -7.78
N PRO A 529 -5.35 15.24 -8.66
CA PRO A 529 -5.36 15.66 -10.07
C PRO A 529 -6.62 15.17 -10.77
N LYS A 530 -7.26 16.04 -11.55
CA LYS A 530 -8.42 15.65 -12.35
C LYS A 530 -8.11 14.59 -13.40
N ASN A 531 -6.91 14.64 -13.96
CA ASN A 531 -6.52 13.76 -15.05
C ASN A 531 -5.12 13.20 -14.79
N LYS A 532 -4.96 11.93 -15.03
CA LYS A 532 -3.68 11.23 -14.90
C LYS A 532 -3.55 10.18 -15.99
N VAL A 533 -2.37 10.09 -16.60
CA VAL A 533 -2.03 9.10 -17.61
C VAL A 533 -0.75 8.38 -17.18
N GLY A 534 -0.76 7.06 -17.21
CA GLY A 534 0.42 6.22 -17.04
C GLY A 534 0.64 5.35 -18.28
N LEU A 535 1.88 5.22 -18.73
CA LEU A 535 2.27 4.30 -19.80
C LEU A 535 3.53 3.55 -19.39
N THR A 536 3.43 2.24 -19.33
CA THR A 536 4.57 1.35 -19.09
C THR A 536 4.87 0.55 -20.33
N GLY A 537 6.13 0.52 -20.75
CA GLY A 537 6.63 -0.31 -21.84
C GLY A 537 7.74 -1.21 -21.35
N THR A 538 7.64 -2.53 -21.59
CA THR A 538 8.69 -3.50 -21.24
C THR A 538 9.05 -4.32 -22.46
N ARG A 539 10.36 -4.45 -22.75
CA ARG A 539 10.87 -5.24 -23.87
C ARG A 539 12.12 -6.04 -23.49
N LYS A 540 12.10 -7.32 -23.77
CA LYS A 540 13.32 -8.13 -23.79
C LYS A 540 14.01 -7.92 -25.14
N LEU A 541 15.14 -7.23 -25.17
CA LEU A 541 15.92 -6.97 -26.39
C LEU A 541 16.72 -8.20 -26.82
N SER A 542 17.10 -9.05 -25.85
CA SER A 542 17.74 -10.35 -26.05
C SER A 542 17.44 -11.24 -24.82
N SER A 543 17.97 -12.48 -24.83
CA SER A 543 17.91 -13.35 -23.64
C SER A 543 18.61 -12.75 -22.41
N LYS A 544 19.52 -11.79 -22.62
CA LYS A 544 20.33 -11.17 -21.56
C LYS A 544 19.93 -9.73 -21.23
N VAL A 545 19.25 -9.03 -22.13
CA VAL A 545 18.97 -7.58 -21.98
C VAL A 545 17.47 -7.34 -21.91
N LYS A 546 17.04 -6.67 -20.86
CA LYS A 546 15.67 -6.20 -20.68
C LYS A 546 15.68 -4.68 -20.48
N LEU A 547 14.73 -4.00 -21.12
CA LEU A 547 14.51 -2.56 -20.99
C LEU A 547 13.06 -2.30 -20.60
N SER A 548 12.85 -1.40 -19.64
CA SER A 548 11.53 -0.94 -19.22
C SER A 548 11.49 0.58 -19.18
N THR A 549 10.35 1.14 -19.55
CA THR A 549 10.08 2.57 -19.48
C THR A 549 8.78 2.80 -18.73
N ASN A 550 8.76 3.81 -17.92
CA ASN A 550 7.55 4.26 -17.23
C ASN A 550 7.38 5.76 -17.49
N MET A 551 6.26 6.13 -18.11
CA MET A 551 5.86 7.50 -18.38
C MET A 551 4.66 7.83 -17.52
N GLN A 552 4.65 9.01 -16.93
CA GLN A 552 3.54 9.51 -16.14
C GLN A 552 3.26 10.97 -16.48
N TRP A 553 2.02 11.28 -16.78
CA TRP A 553 1.53 12.65 -16.84
C TRP A 553 0.47 12.84 -15.75
N VAL A 554 0.64 13.89 -14.95
CA VAL A 554 -0.27 14.29 -13.88
C VAL A 554 -0.78 15.67 -14.18
N GLY A 555 -2.11 15.82 -14.25
CA GLY A 555 -2.78 17.08 -14.51
C GLY A 555 -2.66 18.10 -13.38
N THR A 556 -3.21 19.28 -13.58
CA THR A 556 -3.31 20.31 -12.55
C THR A 556 -4.16 19.83 -11.38
N ARG A 557 -3.85 20.30 -10.17
CA ARG A 557 -4.56 19.97 -8.93
C ARG A 557 -4.55 21.14 -7.97
N GLN A 558 -5.56 21.22 -7.14
CA GLN A 558 -5.62 22.21 -6.06
C GLN A 558 -4.69 21.79 -4.91
N ASP A 559 -4.08 22.76 -4.24
CA ASP A 559 -3.41 22.56 -2.95
C ASP A 559 -3.55 23.83 -2.10
N ASN A 560 -3.19 23.73 -0.83
CA ASN A 560 -3.13 24.86 0.07
C ASN A 560 -1.79 25.59 -0.16
N GLY A 561 -1.84 26.94 -0.25
CA GLY A 561 -0.63 27.77 -0.34
C GLY A 561 0.02 28.02 1.02
N VAL A 562 0.91 29.03 1.06
CA VAL A 562 1.66 29.44 2.28
C VAL A 562 0.76 29.70 3.48
N GLU A 563 -0.42 30.26 3.23
CA GLU A 563 -1.49 30.34 4.22
C GLU A 563 -2.51 29.25 3.87
N GLU A 564 -2.82 28.35 4.80
CA GLU A 564 -3.78 27.25 4.61
C GLU A 564 -5.15 27.70 4.08
N LYS A 565 -5.45 28.98 4.16
CA LYS A 565 -6.67 29.61 3.61
C LYS A 565 -6.56 30.02 2.14
N GLN A 566 -5.35 30.02 1.55
CA GLN A 566 -5.15 30.38 0.13
C GLN A 566 -4.95 29.10 -0.69
N ARG A 567 -6.01 28.65 -1.34
CA ARG A 567 -5.90 27.55 -2.31
C ARG A 567 -5.16 28.02 -3.54
N GLY A 568 -4.06 27.33 -3.87
CA GLY A 568 -3.30 27.49 -5.10
C GLY A 568 -3.52 26.31 -6.04
N GLN A 569 -3.18 26.49 -7.31
CA GLN A 569 -3.18 25.43 -8.30
C GLN A 569 -1.76 24.99 -8.59
N LEU A 570 -1.44 23.73 -8.30
CA LEU A 570 -0.20 23.12 -8.74
C LEU A 570 -0.25 22.79 -10.23
N PRO A 571 0.81 23.11 -11.01
CA PRO A 571 0.87 22.85 -12.44
C PRO A 571 0.92 21.35 -12.75
N SER A 572 0.54 20.99 -13.97
CA SER A 572 0.72 19.64 -14.50
C SER A 572 2.21 19.34 -14.71
N TYR A 573 2.57 18.05 -14.63
CA TYR A 573 3.93 17.61 -14.90
C TYR A 573 3.99 16.28 -15.65
N PHE A 574 5.12 16.02 -16.29
CA PHE A 574 5.41 14.80 -17.02
C PHE A 574 6.73 14.20 -16.54
N LEU A 575 6.73 12.90 -16.26
CA LEU A 575 7.91 12.15 -15.87
C LEU A 575 8.16 11.00 -16.85
N LEU A 576 9.42 10.78 -17.18
CA LEU A 576 9.90 9.60 -17.88
C LEU A 576 10.97 8.94 -17.03
N ASN A 577 10.78 7.66 -16.72
CA ASN A 577 11.77 6.83 -16.06
C ASN A 577 12.16 5.67 -17.00
N VAL A 578 13.44 5.29 -16.98
CA VAL A 578 13.99 4.21 -17.79
C VAL A 578 14.77 3.26 -16.89
N THR A 579 14.49 1.97 -16.99
CA THR A 579 15.17 0.90 -16.26
C THR A 579 15.72 -0.12 -17.23
N GLY A 580 16.95 -0.57 -17.03
CA GLY A 580 17.57 -1.62 -17.81
C GLY A 580 18.20 -2.68 -16.94
N SER A 581 18.18 -3.94 -17.39
CA SER A 581 18.94 -5.01 -16.76
C SER A 581 19.70 -5.84 -17.79
N TYR A 582 20.85 -6.36 -17.36
CA TYR A 582 21.75 -7.20 -18.15
C TYR A 582 22.17 -8.44 -17.35
N GLN A 583 21.82 -9.62 -17.86
CA GLN A 583 22.25 -10.90 -17.29
C GLN A 583 23.71 -11.15 -17.68
N LEU A 584 24.64 -10.79 -16.80
CA LEU A 584 26.08 -10.93 -17.02
C LEU A 584 26.49 -12.41 -17.04
N ALA A 585 25.94 -13.21 -16.11
CA ALA A 585 26.08 -14.65 -16.01
C ALA A 585 24.76 -15.25 -15.49
N ASP A 586 24.60 -16.56 -15.51
CA ASP A 586 23.33 -17.23 -15.13
C ASP A 586 22.80 -16.81 -13.75
N LYS A 587 23.69 -16.41 -12.84
CA LYS A 587 23.37 -16.03 -11.47
C LYS A 587 23.72 -14.58 -11.12
N VAL A 588 24.16 -13.77 -12.11
CA VAL A 588 24.61 -12.39 -11.89
C VAL A 588 23.88 -11.44 -12.83
N GLU A 589 23.07 -10.56 -12.26
CA GLU A 589 22.35 -9.52 -12.97
C GLU A 589 22.91 -8.14 -12.61
N LEU A 590 23.24 -7.34 -13.62
CA LEU A 590 23.49 -5.91 -13.52
C LEU A 590 22.22 -5.17 -13.87
N TYR A 591 21.88 -4.16 -13.12
CA TYR A 591 20.72 -3.32 -13.43
C TYR A 591 21.01 -1.85 -13.16
N GLY A 592 20.23 -1.00 -13.79
CA GLY A 592 20.32 0.43 -13.58
C GLY A 592 19.04 1.14 -13.98
N ARG A 593 18.86 2.34 -13.45
CA ARG A 593 17.72 3.19 -13.79
C ARG A 593 18.12 4.66 -13.85
N VAL A 594 17.35 5.40 -14.64
CA VAL A 594 17.35 6.85 -14.65
C VAL A 594 15.92 7.31 -14.43
N ASP A 595 15.70 8.01 -13.34
CA ASP A 595 14.41 8.62 -13.00
C ASP A 595 14.39 10.08 -13.45
N ASN A 596 13.19 10.59 -13.80
CA ASN A 596 12.97 11.95 -14.27
C ASN A 596 13.97 12.35 -15.38
N VAL A 597 14.03 11.57 -16.45
CA VAL A 597 15.03 11.72 -17.55
C VAL A 597 15.12 13.16 -18.07
N PHE A 598 13.99 13.86 -18.15
CA PHE A 598 13.92 15.24 -18.66
C PHE A 598 14.28 16.30 -17.62
N ASN A 599 14.53 15.91 -16.35
CA ASN A 599 14.81 16.81 -15.24
C ASN A 599 13.71 17.86 -15.05
N ASN A 600 12.44 17.42 -15.17
CA ASN A 600 11.30 18.32 -14.95
C ASN A 600 11.21 18.69 -13.48
N TYR A 601 11.01 19.97 -13.21
CA TYR A 601 10.66 20.46 -11.89
C TYR A 601 9.15 20.24 -11.67
N TYR A 602 8.79 19.74 -10.49
CA TYR A 602 7.39 19.55 -10.09
C TYR A 602 7.26 19.52 -8.57
N GLU A 603 6.07 19.77 -8.07
CA GLU A 603 5.70 19.62 -6.66
C GLU A 603 4.49 18.67 -6.58
N GLU A 604 4.47 17.74 -5.63
CA GLU A 604 3.32 16.88 -5.35
C GLU A 604 2.41 17.48 -4.30
N ALA A 605 3.02 18.12 -3.31
CA ALA A 605 2.41 19.00 -2.34
C ALA A 605 3.12 20.35 -2.41
N TRP A 606 2.36 21.44 -2.29
CA TRP A 606 2.89 22.78 -2.42
C TRP A 606 4.01 23.06 -1.42
N GLY A 607 5.14 23.54 -1.92
CA GLY A 607 6.28 23.91 -1.12
C GLY A 607 7.21 22.76 -0.72
N TYR A 608 6.89 21.53 -1.10
CA TYR A 608 7.75 20.37 -0.85
C TYR A 608 8.51 19.97 -2.11
N ALA A 609 9.80 19.69 -1.93
CA ALA A 609 10.70 19.32 -3.01
C ALA A 609 10.43 17.90 -3.53
N THR A 610 10.72 17.70 -4.79
CA THR A 610 10.72 16.41 -5.45
C THR A 610 12.05 16.13 -6.14
N PRO A 611 12.42 14.84 -6.37
CA PRO A 611 13.69 14.52 -6.96
C PRO A 611 13.80 15.00 -8.40
N GLY A 612 14.90 15.65 -8.74
CA GLY A 612 15.31 15.91 -10.11
C GLY A 612 15.75 14.65 -10.84
N ARG A 613 16.40 14.81 -12.01
CA ARG A 613 16.96 13.66 -12.72
C ARG A 613 17.98 12.95 -11.84
N SER A 614 17.77 11.65 -11.65
CA SER A 614 18.61 10.81 -10.80
C SER A 614 18.92 9.48 -11.47
N ALA A 615 20.11 8.92 -11.16
CA ALA A 615 20.58 7.68 -11.75
C ALA A 615 21.10 6.73 -10.67
N TYR A 616 20.82 5.44 -10.84
CA TYR A 616 21.21 4.39 -9.90
C TYR A 616 21.68 3.16 -10.68
N ALA A 617 22.61 2.42 -10.10
CA ALA A 617 23.07 1.16 -10.67
C ALA A 617 23.32 0.14 -9.56
N GLY A 618 23.13 -1.13 -9.87
CA GLY A 618 23.29 -2.21 -8.90
C GLY A 618 23.66 -3.54 -9.53
N ILE A 619 24.02 -4.46 -8.67
CA ILE A 619 24.30 -5.84 -8.97
C ILE A 619 23.50 -6.75 -8.04
N LYS A 620 22.90 -7.79 -8.60
CA LYS A 620 22.23 -8.86 -7.87
C LYS A 620 22.89 -10.18 -8.19
N VAL A 621 23.16 -10.97 -7.18
CA VAL A 621 23.67 -12.35 -7.30
C VAL A 621 22.62 -13.29 -6.72
N THR A 622 22.31 -14.38 -7.43
CA THR A 622 21.40 -15.45 -7.01
C THR A 622 22.21 -16.73 -6.83
N PHE A 623 21.92 -17.54 -5.82
CA PHE A 623 22.71 -18.73 -5.47
C PHE A 623 21.90 -20.01 -5.67
#